data_d1b0e10e2c169725d6bc8c225d2335f4
#
_entry.id   d1b0e10e2c169725d6bc8c225d2335f4
#
_cell.length_a   1.000
_cell.length_b   1.000
_cell.length_c   1.000
_cell.angle_alpha   90.00
_cell.angle_beta   90.00
_cell.angle_gamma   90.00
#
_symmetry.space_group_name_H-M   'P 1'
#
loop_
_entity.id
_entity.type
_entity.pdbx_description
1 polymer ?
#
loop_
_entity_poly.entity_id
_entity_poly.type
_entity_poly.pdbx_seq_one_letter_code
_entity_poly.pdbx_strand_id
1 'polypeptide(L)'
;MGVPHNAVALGMLEKFTGRQLGFFEWMSAGVPVFIALLVAFFAVLWILLRPEILSIPAGEEFLRGEQEKLGRIRPNERRVLLVFATMVTLFTLPTIIALVFGIDHPWAAVTARALPVWVVPFAAIFLLFTIRSADKGADGLLTWKDAEHHAPWGSMFLVAGALAMTDALTQFGFVELMGGVIGGLGLGATTLPYVAASVVGLSTNFMSATPLYCSIFIPAAAQIGFNPASMAILIGNMAVGLIFPWAGATSATAFAAGDVRMDQMIRIGLIVSILFIVITATIHLLLAPAI
;
A
#
# COMPACT_ATOMS: atom_id res chain seq x y z
N MET A 1 -2.77 4.04 0.54
CA MET A 1 -2.13 3.51 1.76
C MET A 1 -2.65 2.14 2.20
N GLY A 2 -3.48 1.46 1.45
CA GLY A 2 -4.24 0.26 1.87
C GLY A 2 -3.43 -1.03 2.12
N VAL A 3 -2.11 -1.00 2.01
CA VAL A 3 -1.24 -2.17 2.26
C VAL A 3 -0.13 -1.83 3.25
N PRO A 4 0.33 -2.80 4.06
CA PRO A 4 1.34 -2.58 5.09
C PRO A 4 2.65 -1.97 4.56
N HIS A 5 3.06 -2.34 3.36
CA HIS A 5 4.30 -1.85 2.73
C HIS A 5 4.32 -0.33 2.58
N ASN A 6 3.19 0.28 2.20
CA ASN A 6 3.08 1.73 2.07
C ASN A 6 3.20 2.43 3.43
N ALA A 7 2.57 1.89 4.48
CA ALA A 7 2.69 2.43 5.83
C ALA A 7 4.13 2.36 6.34
N VAL A 8 4.82 1.24 6.09
CA VAL A 8 6.23 1.06 6.43
C VAL A 8 7.10 2.06 5.67
N ALA A 9 6.90 2.23 4.37
CA ALA A 9 7.67 3.18 3.56
C ALA A 9 7.51 4.63 4.04
N LEU A 10 6.30 5.03 4.44
CA LEU A 10 6.04 6.35 5.01
C LEU A 10 6.71 6.54 6.38
N GLY A 11 6.66 5.54 7.25
CA GLY A 11 7.37 5.57 8.53
C GLY A 11 8.89 5.66 8.37
N MET A 12 9.44 4.97 7.36
CA MET A 12 10.87 5.06 7.04
C MET A 12 11.25 6.42 6.45
N LEU A 13 10.38 7.02 5.63
CA LEU A 13 10.59 8.39 5.14
C LEU A 13 10.67 9.38 6.32
N GLU A 14 9.73 9.30 7.25
CA GLU A 14 9.73 10.13 8.45
C GLU A 14 11.02 9.92 9.27
N LYS A 15 11.44 8.68 9.47
CA LYS A 15 12.68 8.31 10.18
C LYS A 15 13.93 8.96 9.56
N PHE A 16 14.05 8.96 8.22
CA PHE A 16 15.26 9.45 7.53
C PHE A 16 15.23 10.93 7.21
N THR A 17 14.07 11.53 7.02
CA THR A 17 13.94 12.91 6.53
C THR A 17 13.24 13.85 7.52
N GLY A 18 12.60 13.31 8.55
CA GLY A 18 11.71 14.06 9.45
C GLY A 18 10.40 14.52 8.81
N ARG A 19 10.18 14.18 7.51
CA ARG A 19 8.99 14.60 6.76
C ARG A 19 7.88 13.55 6.88
N GLN A 20 6.70 13.98 7.29
CA GLN A 20 5.48 13.22 7.24
C GLN A 20 4.71 13.55 5.96
N LEU A 21 4.32 12.53 5.20
CA LEU A 21 3.46 12.69 4.03
C LEU A 21 1.99 12.61 4.43
N GLY A 22 1.23 13.60 3.99
CA GLY A 22 -0.21 13.58 4.07
C GLY A 22 -0.85 12.56 3.11
N PHE A 23 -2.09 12.19 3.42
CA PHE A 23 -2.86 11.22 2.61
C PHE A 23 -2.98 11.64 1.13
N PHE A 24 -3.23 12.92 0.88
CA PHE A 24 -3.40 13.42 -0.50
C PHE A 24 -2.07 13.60 -1.25
N GLU A 25 -1.00 13.93 -0.54
CA GLU A 25 0.34 13.92 -1.15
C GLU A 25 0.69 12.50 -1.63
N TRP A 26 0.38 11.48 -0.81
CA TRP A 26 0.52 10.10 -1.24
C TRP A 26 -0.39 9.77 -2.41
N MET A 27 -1.66 10.21 -2.38
CA MET A 27 -2.62 9.98 -3.46
C MET A 27 -2.20 10.64 -4.78
N SER A 28 -1.60 11.84 -4.73
CA SER A 28 -1.16 12.56 -5.93
C SER A 28 -0.17 11.76 -6.77
N ALA A 29 0.66 10.92 -6.16
CA ALA A 29 1.53 9.98 -6.85
C ALA A 29 0.88 8.61 -7.06
N GLY A 30 0.18 8.09 -6.07
CA GLY A 30 -0.38 6.74 -6.08
C GLY A 30 -1.53 6.57 -7.08
N VAL A 31 -2.42 7.56 -7.21
CA VAL A 31 -3.58 7.47 -8.12
C VAL A 31 -3.18 7.43 -9.60
N PRO A 32 -2.27 8.29 -10.10
CA PRO A 32 -1.79 8.17 -11.48
C PRO A 32 -1.14 6.81 -11.77
N VAL A 33 -0.32 6.30 -10.84
CA VAL A 33 0.28 4.96 -10.96
C VAL A 33 -0.81 3.90 -11.04
N PHE A 34 -1.80 3.95 -10.14
CA PHE A 34 -2.91 2.99 -10.11
C PHE A 34 -3.70 2.99 -11.43
N ILE A 35 -4.07 4.16 -11.95
CA ILE A 35 -4.83 4.27 -13.21
C ILE A 35 -4.01 3.71 -14.38
N ALA A 36 -2.74 4.10 -14.50
CA ALA A 36 -1.88 3.63 -15.58
C ALA A 36 -1.68 2.10 -15.51
N LEU A 37 -1.48 1.55 -14.32
CA LEU A 37 -1.34 0.11 -14.12
C LEU A 37 -2.64 -0.63 -14.39
N LEU A 38 -3.79 -0.08 -14.01
CA LEU A 38 -5.10 -0.68 -14.29
C LEU A 38 -5.32 -0.82 -15.79
N VAL A 39 -5.06 0.24 -16.54
CA VAL A 39 -5.17 0.23 -18.02
C VAL A 39 -4.19 -0.77 -18.63
N ALA A 40 -2.93 -0.74 -18.21
CA ALA A 40 -1.90 -1.67 -18.69
C ALA A 40 -2.25 -3.13 -18.38
N PHE A 41 -2.74 -3.41 -17.17
CA PHE A 41 -3.15 -4.75 -16.75
C PHE A 41 -4.32 -5.27 -17.59
N PHE A 42 -5.37 -4.46 -17.79
CA PHE A 42 -6.47 -4.85 -18.67
C PHE A 42 -6.02 -5.07 -20.10
N ALA A 43 -5.12 -4.26 -20.63
CA ALA A 43 -4.56 -4.45 -21.97
C ALA A 43 -3.80 -5.79 -22.07
N VAL A 44 -2.97 -6.11 -21.07
CA VAL A 44 -2.24 -7.40 -20.99
C VAL A 44 -3.20 -8.57 -20.95
N LEU A 45 -4.24 -8.51 -20.10
CA LEU A 45 -5.24 -9.58 -20.00
C LEU A 45 -5.98 -9.76 -21.33
N TRP A 46 -6.39 -8.67 -21.96
CA TRP A 46 -7.12 -8.72 -23.23
C TRP A 46 -6.29 -9.29 -24.37
N ILE A 47 -5.01 -8.91 -24.45
CA ILE A 47 -4.11 -9.36 -25.52
C ILE A 47 -3.65 -10.80 -25.31
N LEU A 48 -3.30 -11.17 -24.05
CA LEU A 48 -2.69 -12.47 -23.77
C LEU A 48 -3.70 -13.59 -23.48
N LEU A 49 -4.78 -13.28 -22.76
CA LEU A 49 -5.74 -14.30 -22.33
C LEU A 49 -6.95 -14.44 -23.26
N ARG A 50 -7.25 -13.39 -24.05
CA ARG A 50 -8.38 -13.34 -24.99
C ARG A 50 -9.62 -14.00 -24.36
N PRO A 51 -10.40 -13.29 -23.54
CA PRO A 51 -11.51 -13.87 -22.80
C PRO A 51 -12.47 -14.60 -23.76
N GLU A 52 -12.70 -15.88 -23.49
CA GLU A 52 -13.58 -16.72 -24.30
C GLU A 52 -15.04 -16.36 -24.07
N ILE A 53 -15.37 -15.85 -22.90
CA ILE A 53 -16.72 -15.49 -22.48
C ILE A 53 -16.76 -13.98 -22.23
N LEU A 54 -17.46 -13.25 -23.07
CA LEU A 54 -17.65 -11.81 -22.96
C LEU A 54 -18.86 -11.42 -22.09
N SER A 55 -19.81 -12.34 -21.92
CA SER A 55 -20.97 -12.15 -21.05
C SER A 55 -21.26 -13.44 -20.29
N ILE A 56 -21.56 -13.32 -19.01
CA ILE A 56 -21.98 -14.44 -18.18
C ILE A 56 -23.51 -14.47 -18.26
N PRO A 57 -24.11 -15.47 -18.97
CA PRO A 57 -25.56 -15.64 -18.97
C PRO A 57 -26.06 -15.79 -17.53
N ALA A 58 -27.14 -15.16 -17.15
CA ALA A 58 -27.68 -15.15 -15.79
C ALA A 58 -26.82 -14.47 -14.71
N GLY A 59 -25.74 -13.77 -15.06
CA GLY A 59 -24.91 -13.02 -14.08
C GLY A 59 -25.71 -11.94 -13.35
N GLU A 60 -26.60 -11.23 -14.04
CA GLU A 60 -27.48 -10.24 -13.43
C GLU A 60 -28.51 -10.87 -12.48
N GLU A 61 -29.07 -12.01 -12.86
CA GLU A 61 -30.05 -12.73 -12.03
C GLU A 61 -29.38 -13.31 -10.77
N PHE A 62 -28.17 -13.86 -10.91
CA PHE A 62 -27.36 -14.29 -9.78
C PHE A 62 -27.06 -13.13 -8.83
N LEU A 63 -26.61 -11.98 -9.34
CA LEU A 63 -26.31 -10.80 -8.54
C LEU A 63 -27.55 -10.25 -7.84
N ARG A 64 -28.70 -10.23 -8.51
CA ARG A 64 -29.99 -9.87 -7.89
C ARG A 64 -30.36 -10.83 -6.76
N GLY A 65 -30.23 -12.13 -7.00
CA GLY A 65 -30.49 -13.14 -5.98
C GLY A 65 -29.56 -12.99 -4.75
N GLU A 66 -28.29 -12.71 -4.95
CA GLU A 66 -27.36 -12.42 -3.83
C GLU A 66 -27.70 -11.10 -3.13
N GLN A 67 -28.07 -10.08 -3.87
CA GLN A 67 -28.48 -8.78 -3.30
C GLN A 67 -29.77 -8.88 -2.47
N GLU A 68 -30.73 -9.71 -2.94
CA GLU A 68 -31.96 -9.99 -2.18
C GLU A 68 -31.68 -10.76 -0.88
N LYS A 69 -30.72 -11.69 -0.88
CA LYS A 69 -30.27 -12.43 0.32
C LYS A 69 -29.64 -11.51 1.37
N LEU A 70 -28.89 -10.48 0.95
CA LEU A 70 -28.31 -9.51 1.86
C LEU A 70 -29.36 -8.70 2.63
N GLY A 71 -30.50 -8.43 2.01
CA GLY A 71 -31.60 -7.70 2.61
C GLY A 71 -31.29 -6.23 2.93
N ARG A 72 -31.97 -5.68 3.94
CA ARG A 72 -31.76 -4.29 4.38
C ARG A 72 -30.59 -4.18 5.34
N ILE A 73 -29.87 -3.06 5.27
CA ILE A 73 -28.77 -2.72 6.18
C ILE A 73 -29.25 -2.84 7.64
N ARG A 74 -28.58 -3.69 8.40
CA ARG A 74 -28.87 -3.94 9.81
C ARG A 74 -28.39 -2.79 10.70
N PRO A 75 -28.97 -2.60 11.90
CA PRO A 75 -28.56 -1.52 12.81
C PRO A 75 -27.05 -1.53 13.15
N ASN A 76 -26.46 -2.71 13.33
CA ASN A 76 -25.03 -2.85 13.58
C ASN A 76 -24.19 -2.45 12.39
N GLU A 77 -24.57 -2.85 11.18
CA GLU A 77 -23.88 -2.46 9.92
C GLU A 77 -23.89 -0.95 9.75
N ARG A 78 -25.03 -0.29 10.05
CA ARG A 78 -25.12 1.18 10.03
C ARG A 78 -24.19 1.84 11.04
N ARG A 79 -24.03 1.28 12.25
CA ARG A 79 -23.11 1.79 13.27
C ARG A 79 -21.66 1.63 12.83
N VAL A 80 -21.30 0.47 12.28
CA VAL A 80 -19.96 0.22 11.71
C VAL A 80 -19.68 1.19 10.55
N LEU A 81 -20.66 1.39 9.64
CA LEU A 81 -20.55 2.32 8.54
C LEU A 81 -20.33 3.77 9.02
N LEU A 82 -21.02 4.19 10.09
CA LEU A 82 -20.81 5.51 10.69
C LEU A 82 -19.41 5.67 11.28
N VAL A 83 -18.91 4.66 12.00
CA VAL A 83 -17.53 4.69 12.53
C VAL A 83 -16.53 4.75 11.38
N PHE A 84 -16.71 3.96 10.34
CA PHE A 84 -15.86 3.96 9.16
C PHE A 84 -15.90 5.31 8.43
N ALA A 85 -17.09 5.87 8.20
CA ALA A 85 -17.22 7.19 7.56
C ALA A 85 -16.56 8.30 8.39
N THR A 86 -16.72 8.25 9.73
CA THR A 86 -16.05 9.18 10.65
C THR A 86 -14.53 9.02 10.57
N MET A 87 -14.03 7.80 10.56
CA MET A 87 -12.60 7.51 10.41
C MET A 87 -12.04 8.09 9.11
N VAL A 88 -12.70 7.85 7.97
CA VAL A 88 -12.29 8.38 6.67
C VAL A 88 -12.31 9.91 6.68
N THR A 89 -13.35 10.52 7.24
CA THR A 89 -13.46 11.99 7.36
C THR A 89 -12.32 12.57 8.20
N LEU A 90 -12.08 12.02 9.40
CA LEU A 90 -11.00 12.47 10.27
C LEU A 90 -9.61 12.26 9.64
N PHE A 91 -9.44 11.18 8.89
CA PHE A 91 -8.19 10.87 8.20
C PHE A 91 -7.88 11.87 7.07
N THR A 92 -8.92 12.33 6.37
CA THR A 92 -8.78 13.27 5.24
C THR A 92 -8.84 14.74 5.66
N LEU A 93 -9.42 15.03 6.83
CA LEU A 93 -9.68 16.39 7.33
C LEU A 93 -8.43 17.30 7.36
N PRO A 94 -7.25 16.88 7.88
CA PRO A 94 -6.08 17.75 7.92
C PRO A 94 -5.67 18.25 6.54
N THR A 95 -5.76 17.38 5.55
CA THR A 95 -5.37 17.72 4.19
C THR A 95 -6.43 18.57 3.48
N ILE A 96 -7.71 18.32 3.73
CA ILE A 96 -8.79 19.18 3.19
C ILE A 96 -8.61 20.61 3.73
N ILE A 97 -8.31 20.75 5.02
CA ILE A 97 -8.06 22.07 5.63
C ILE A 97 -6.83 22.73 4.99
N ALA A 98 -5.75 21.98 4.79
CA ALA A 98 -4.54 22.50 4.15
C ALA A 98 -4.78 22.93 2.69
N LEU A 99 -5.65 22.22 1.95
CA LEU A 99 -6.04 22.57 0.58
C LEU A 99 -6.92 23.82 0.50
N VAL A 100 -7.86 23.98 1.45
CA VAL A 100 -8.84 25.07 1.43
C VAL A 100 -8.24 26.36 1.97
N PHE A 101 -7.46 26.29 3.06
CA PHE A 101 -6.95 27.44 3.80
C PHE A 101 -5.45 27.71 3.57
N GLY A 102 -4.74 26.80 2.94
CA GLY A 102 -3.28 26.84 2.75
C GLY A 102 -2.52 26.05 3.83
N ILE A 103 -1.34 25.55 3.46
CA ILE A 103 -0.49 24.70 4.31
C ILE A 103 -0.01 25.47 5.56
N ASP A 104 0.24 26.77 5.41
CA ASP A 104 0.74 27.62 6.49
C ASP A 104 -0.37 28.13 7.44
N HIS A 105 -1.62 27.77 7.18
CA HIS A 105 -2.73 28.20 8.00
C HIS A 105 -2.71 27.51 9.38
N PRO A 106 -2.95 28.23 10.51
CA PRO A 106 -2.90 27.63 11.85
C PRO A 106 -3.78 26.39 12.02
N TRP A 107 -4.94 26.35 11.41
CA TRP A 107 -5.84 25.19 11.46
C TRP A 107 -5.24 23.94 10.78
N ALA A 108 -4.45 24.08 9.71
CA ALA A 108 -3.78 22.96 9.07
C ALA A 108 -2.75 22.32 10.03
N ALA A 109 -1.94 23.15 10.70
CA ALA A 109 -0.97 22.68 11.69
C ALA A 109 -1.64 22.02 12.91
N VAL A 110 -2.73 22.64 13.43
CA VAL A 110 -3.46 22.11 14.58
C VAL A 110 -4.09 20.75 14.25
N THR A 111 -4.78 20.63 13.11
CA THR A 111 -5.45 19.38 12.73
C THR A 111 -4.45 18.26 12.40
N ALA A 112 -3.34 18.57 11.74
CA ALA A 112 -2.28 17.60 11.48
C ALA A 112 -1.66 17.04 12.77
N ARG A 113 -1.48 17.90 13.79
CA ARG A 113 -0.97 17.47 15.11
C ARG A 113 -2.01 16.71 15.93
N ALA A 114 -3.28 17.12 15.85
CA ALA A 114 -4.37 16.49 16.62
C ALA A 114 -4.80 15.13 16.04
N LEU A 115 -4.67 14.92 14.73
CA LEU A 115 -5.11 13.75 14.00
C LEU A 115 -3.94 13.09 13.24
N PRO A 116 -2.90 12.60 13.94
CA PRO A 116 -1.85 11.82 13.31
C PRO A 116 -2.45 10.57 12.66
N VAL A 117 -1.82 10.10 11.59
CA VAL A 117 -2.26 8.95 10.78
C VAL A 117 -2.56 7.69 11.63
N TRP A 118 -1.83 7.49 12.72
CA TRP A 118 -2.00 6.33 13.61
C TRP A 118 -3.10 6.51 14.66
N VAL A 119 -3.42 7.73 15.11
CA VAL A 119 -4.44 8.00 16.14
C VAL A 119 -5.83 7.67 15.65
N VAL A 120 -6.16 8.05 14.42
CA VAL A 120 -7.51 7.90 13.85
C VAL A 120 -7.96 6.43 13.79
N PRO A 121 -7.15 5.48 13.26
CA PRO A 121 -7.52 4.06 13.27
C PRO A 121 -7.65 3.49 14.68
N PHE A 122 -6.76 3.87 15.62
CA PHE A 122 -6.86 3.42 17.02
C PHE A 122 -8.16 3.90 17.66
N ALA A 123 -8.53 5.17 17.45
CA ALA A 123 -9.81 5.70 17.96
C ALA A 123 -11.01 4.97 17.34
N ALA A 124 -10.97 4.66 16.04
CA ALA A 124 -12.03 3.91 15.37
C ALA A 124 -12.17 2.49 15.95
N ILE A 125 -11.05 1.78 16.15
CA ILE A 125 -11.05 0.44 16.79
C ILE A 125 -11.63 0.54 18.20
N PHE A 126 -11.19 1.50 19.01
CA PHE A 126 -11.70 1.71 20.37
C PHE A 126 -13.22 1.95 20.37
N LEU A 127 -13.72 2.77 19.43
CA LEU A 127 -15.16 3.00 19.28
C LEU A 127 -15.91 1.70 18.92
N LEU A 128 -15.37 0.85 18.05
CA LEU A 128 -16.00 -0.44 17.70
C LEU A 128 -16.10 -1.39 18.89
N PHE A 129 -15.13 -1.37 19.81
CA PHE A 129 -15.21 -2.15 21.05
C PHE A 129 -16.20 -1.58 22.08
N THR A 130 -16.39 -0.26 22.11
CA THR A 130 -17.21 0.41 23.13
C THR A 130 -18.66 0.61 22.72
N ILE A 131 -18.96 0.74 21.43
CA ILE A 131 -20.33 0.89 20.94
C ILE A 131 -21.07 -0.44 21.12
N ARG A 132 -22.16 -0.43 21.91
CA ARG A 132 -22.98 -1.61 22.14
C ARG A 132 -23.57 -2.18 20.85
N SER A 133 -23.53 -3.48 20.72
CA SER A 133 -24.23 -4.20 19.66
C SER A 133 -25.77 -4.10 19.85
N ALA A 134 -26.49 -4.10 18.72
CA ALA A 134 -27.95 -4.25 18.75
C ALA A 134 -28.39 -5.72 18.93
N ASP A 135 -27.45 -6.65 18.71
CA ASP A 135 -27.70 -8.08 18.82
C ASP A 135 -27.66 -8.51 20.30
N LYS A 136 -28.64 -9.33 20.71
CA LYS A 136 -28.72 -9.84 22.08
C LYS A 136 -27.54 -10.76 22.39
N GLY A 137 -26.75 -10.40 23.40
CA GLY A 137 -25.63 -11.23 23.90
C GLY A 137 -24.24 -10.84 23.39
N ALA A 138 -24.13 -9.75 22.62
CA ALA A 138 -22.83 -9.17 22.26
C ALA A 138 -22.64 -7.83 23.00
N ASP A 139 -21.50 -7.68 23.68
CA ASP A 139 -21.18 -6.48 24.46
C ASP A 139 -20.80 -5.28 23.61
N GLY A 140 -20.13 -5.50 22.46
CA GLY A 140 -19.70 -4.46 21.53
C GLY A 140 -19.99 -4.81 20.07
N LEU A 141 -19.77 -3.84 19.15
CA LEU A 141 -19.83 -4.08 17.71
C LEU A 141 -18.68 -4.98 17.26
N LEU A 142 -17.54 -4.90 17.95
CA LEU A 142 -16.38 -5.75 17.79
C LEU A 142 -16.07 -6.38 19.13
N THR A 143 -15.87 -7.70 19.18
CA THR A 143 -15.42 -8.40 20.37
C THR A 143 -13.92 -8.70 20.28
N TRP A 144 -13.27 -8.92 21.44
CA TRP A 144 -11.86 -9.31 21.46
C TRP A 144 -11.62 -10.61 20.67
N LYS A 145 -12.55 -11.54 20.75
CA LYS A 145 -12.48 -12.80 20.03
C LYS A 145 -12.50 -12.59 18.51
N ASP A 146 -13.31 -11.65 18.01
CA ASP A 146 -13.33 -11.31 16.59
C ASP A 146 -12.00 -10.69 16.16
N ALA A 147 -11.47 -9.76 16.94
CA ALA A 147 -10.18 -9.13 16.67
C ALA A 147 -9.03 -10.16 16.69
N GLU A 148 -9.01 -11.05 17.69
CA GLU A 148 -7.98 -12.09 17.81
C GLU A 148 -7.98 -13.06 16.63
N HIS A 149 -9.16 -13.48 16.15
CA HIS A 149 -9.27 -14.46 15.06
C HIS A 149 -9.07 -13.84 13.68
N HIS A 150 -9.42 -12.57 13.48
CA HIS A 150 -9.37 -11.92 12.16
C HIS A 150 -8.20 -10.97 11.98
N ALA A 151 -7.49 -10.61 13.06
CA ALA A 151 -6.29 -9.79 12.94
C ALA A 151 -5.20 -10.53 12.15
N PRO A 152 -4.52 -9.85 11.21
CA PRO A 152 -3.48 -10.48 10.40
C PRO A 152 -2.16 -10.59 11.17
N TRP A 153 -2.13 -11.36 12.25
CA TRP A 153 -0.97 -11.54 13.14
C TRP A 153 0.32 -11.91 12.39
N GLY A 154 0.21 -12.80 11.38
CA GLY A 154 1.34 -13.19 10.55
C GLY A 154 1.98 -12.00 9.84
N SER A 155 1.16 -11.09 9.28
CA SER A 155 1.66 -9.88 8.63
C SER A 155 2.30 -8.91 9.64
N MET A 156 1.75 -8.80 10.84
CA MET A 156 2.32 -7.95 11.90
C MET A 156 3.70 -8.46 12.34
N PHE A 157 3.84 -9.76 12.59
CA PHE A 157 5.13 -10.37 12.93
C PHE A 157 6.15 -10.29 11.79
N LEU A 158 5.70 -10.43 10.54
CA LEU A 158 6.57 -10.27 9.37
C LEU A 158 7.12 -8.84 9.28
N VAL A 159 6.27 -7.84 9.45
CA VAL A 159 6.70 -6.42 9.44
C VAL A 159 7.64 -6.13 10.61
N ALA A 160 7.30 -6.58 11.81
CA ALA A 160 8.16 -6.41 13.00
C ALA A 160 9.53 -7.06 12.80
N GLY A 161 9.57 -8.29 12.28
CA GLY A 161 10.81 -9.00 11.96
C GLY A 161 11.65 -8.29 10.89
N ALA A 162 11.00 -7.77 9.85
CA ALA A 162 11.68 -7.01 8.79
C ALA A 162 12.27 -5.68 9.31
N LEU A 163 11.58 -5.00 10.22
CA LEU A 163 12.10 -3.79 10.89
C LEU A 163 13.30 -4.13 11.77
N ALA A 164 13.20 -5.17 12.60
CA ALA A 164 14.30 -5.62 13.46
C ALA A 164 15.54 -6.03 12.64
N MET A 165 15.33 -6.77 11.55
CA MET A 165 16.42 -7.15 10.64
C MET A 165 17.07 -5.92 10.00
N THR A 166 16.26 -4.94 9.58
CA THR A 166 16.76 -3.69 8.97
C THR A 166 17.59 -2.89 9.98
N ASP A 167 17.14 -2.79 11.23
CA ASP A 167 17.90 -2.11 12.28
C ASP A 167 19.22 -2.83 12.56
N ALA A 168 19.23 -4.16 12.61
CA ALA A 168 20.46 -4.93 12.76
C ALA A 168 21.42 -4.70 11.56
N LEU A 169 20.95 -4.81 10.33
CA LEU A 169 21.75 -4.56 9.13
C LEU A 169 22.32 -3.14 9.09
N THR A 170 21.56 -2.15 9.56
CA THR A 170 22.04 -0.76 9.67
C THR A 170 23.16 -0.65 10.70
N GLN A 171 23.01 -1.29 11.88
CA GLN A 171 24.06 -1.30 12.93
C GLN A 171 25.36 -1.97 12.46
N PHE A 172 25.26 -2.95 11.58
CA PHE A 172 26.44 -3.64 10.99
C PHE A 172 27.02 -2.93 9.76
N GLY A 173 26.56 -1.73 9.41
CA GLY A 173 27.10 -0.94 8.31
C GLY A 173 26.67 -1.41 6.91
N PHE A 174 25.68 -2.32 6.81
CA PHE A 174 25.24 -2.85 5.52
C PHE A 174 24.57 -1.77 4.67
N VAL A 175 23.82 -0.86 5.29
CA VAL A 175 23.11 0.23 4.59
C VAL A 175 24.13 1.22 4.00
N GLU A 176 25.20 1.54 4.74
CA GLU A 176 26.30 2.39 4.31
C GLU A 176 27.09 1.74 3.16
N LEU A 177 27.33 0.43 3.26
CA LEU A 177 27.99 -0.34 2.20
C LEU A 177 27.18 -0.29 0.90
N MET A 178 25.86 -0.54 0.99
CA MET A 178 24.97 -0.50 -0.17
C MET A 178 24.82 0.92 -0.74
N GLY A 179 24.75 1.92 0.13
CA GLY A 179 24.78 3.33 -0.27
C GLY A 179 26.05 3.68 -1.06
N GLY A 180 27.21 3.20 -0.60
CA GLY A 180 28.49 3.34 -1.30
C GLY A 180 28.50 2.66 -2.68
N VAL A 181 27.95 1.44 -2.78
CA VAL A 181 27.79 0.73 -4.06
C VAL A 181 26.91 1.52 -5.02
N ILE A 182 25.76 2.01 -4.57
CA ILE A 182 24.84 2.79 -5.41
C ILE A 182 25.50 4.11 -5.83
N GLY A 183 26.19 4.79 -4.93
CA GLY A 183 26.95 6.01 -5.24
C GLY A 183 28.04 5.77 -6.26
N GLY A 184 28.75 4.61 -6.18
CA GLY A 184 29.78 4.21 -7.12
C GLY A 184 29.28 3.85 -8.52
N LEU A 185 27.97 3.55 -8.67
CA LEU A 185 27.36 3.29 -9.98
C LEU A 185 27.14 4.55 -10.82
N GLY A 186 27.37 5.75 -10.27
CA GLY A 186 27.16 7.01 -10.98
C GLY A 186 25.71 7.27 -11.42
N LEU A 187 24.74 6.71 -10.67
CA LEU A 187 23.32 6.87 -10.97
C LEU A 187 22.89 8.32 -10.79
N GLY A 188 22.20 8.86 -11.78
CA GLY A 188 21.56 10.17 -11.69
C GLY A 188 20.12 10.10 -11.18
N ALA A 189 19.52 11.28 -10.94
CA ALA A 189 18.13 11.41 -10.50
C ALA A 189 17.11 10.77 -11.48
N THR A 190 17.47 10.63 -12.76
CA THR A 190 16.61 9.99 -13.77
C THR A 190 16.71 8.48 -13.77
N THR A 191 17.85 7.90 -13.41
CA THR A 191 18.10 6.46 -13.49
C THR A 191 17.82 5.73 -12.19
N LEU A 192 18.03 6.39 -11.04
CA LEU A 192 17.81 5.78 -9.73
C LEU A 192 16.39 5.23 -9.52
N PRO A 193 15.29 5.92 -9.93
CA PRO A 193 13.93 5.37 -9.77
C PRO A 193 13.74 4.04 -10.51
N TYR A 194 14.32 3.87 -11.70
CA TYR A 194 14.23 2.62 -12.46
C TYR A 194 15.03 1.50 -11.81
N VAL A 195 16.23 1.81 -11.31
CA VAL A 195 17.05 0.84 -10.57
C VAL A 195 16.34 0.41 -9.29
N ALA A 196 15.83 1.36 -8.50
CA ALA A 196 15.08 1.08 -7.28
C ALA A 196 13.84 0.23 -7.57
N ALA A 197 13.01 0.62 -8.56
CA ALA A 197 11.82 -0.13 -8.96
C ALA A 197 12.17 -1.55 -9.42
N SER A 198 13.26 -1.73 -10.18
CA SER A 198 13.70 -3.04 -10.65
C SER A 198 14.18 -3.92 -9.49
N VAL A 199 15.03 -3.39 -8.62
CA VAL A 199 15.54 -4.13 -7.45
C VAL A 199 14.39 -4.52 -6.53
N VAL A 200 13.51 -3.59 -6.18
CA VAL A 200 12.38 -3.85 -5.29
C VAL A 200 11.38 -4.80 -5.95
N GLY A 201 10.92 -4.51 -7.16
CA GLY A 201 9.88 -5.27 -7.85
C GLY A 201 10.28 -6.71 -8.18
N LEU A 202 11.55 -6.97 -8.47
CA LEU A 202 12.03 -8.32 -8.74
C LEU A 202 12.35 -9.09 -7.45
N SER A 203 12.99 -8.45 -6.48
CA SER A 203 13.40 -9.12 -5.24
C SER A 203 12.23 -9.42 -4.29
N THR A 204 11.15 -8.66 -4.33
CA THR A 204 9.93 -8.96 -3.53
C THR A 204 9.25 -10.27 -3.90
N ASN A 205 9.57 -10.84 -5.06
CA ASN A 205 9.12 -12.19 -5.41
C ASN A 205 9.79 -13.29 -4.54
N PHE A 206 10.91 -12.96 -3.89
CA PHE A 206 11.65 -13.88 -3.02
C PHE A 206 11.64 -13.43 -1.56
N MET A 207 11.69 -12.13 -1.32
CA MET A 207 11.77 -11.57 0.02
C MET A 207 11.13 -10.19 0.08
N SER A 208 10.14 -10.03 0.95
CA SER A 208 9.54 -8.72 1.21
C SER A 208 10.34 -8.01 2.29
N ALA A 209 11.19 -7.07 1.90
CA ALA A 209 12.09 -6.32 2.79
C ALA A 209 11.96 -4.80 2.60
N THR A 210 10.73 -4.30 2.57
CA THR A 210 10.43 -2.87 2.38
C THR A 210 11.27 -1.94 3.28
N PRO A 211 11.46 -2.21 4.59
CA PRO A 211 12.30 -1.35 5.42
C PRO A 211 13.75 -1.28 4.93
N LEU A 212 14.31 -2.41 4.49
CA LEU A 212 15.66 -2.47 3.97
C LEU A 212 15.82 -1.64 2.69
N TYR A 213 14.90 -1.79 1.74
CA TYR A 213 14.93 -0.99 0.50
C TYR A 213 14.80 0.52 0.79
N CYS A 214 13.91 0.90 1.72
CA CYS A 214 13.77 2.29 2.15
C CYS A 214 15.07 2.82 2.78
N SER A 215 15.75 2.02 3.61
CA SER A 215 17.01 2.42 4.26
C SER A 215 18.14 2.68 3.27
N ILE A 216 18.11 2.00 2.13
CA ILE A 216 19.12 2.15 1.06
C ILE A 216 18.75 3.29 0.10
N PHE A 217 17.52 3.25 -0.44
CA PHE A 217 17.18 4.12 -1.57
C PHE A 217 16.66 5.51 -1.16
N ILE A 218 16.08 5.71 0.04
CA ILE A 218 15.65 7.05 0.48
C ILE A 218 16.85 7.97 0.70
N PRO A 219 17.89 7.58 1.46
CA PRO A 219 19.09 8.42 1.58
C PRO A 219 19.83 8.61 0.25
N ALA A 220 19.91 7.58 -0.59
CA ALA A 220 20.52 7.67 -1.91
C ALA A 220 19.79 8.69 -2.82
N ALA A 221 18.45 8.69 -2.78
CA ALA A 221 17.64 9.67 -3.51
C ALA A 221 17.94 11.11 -3.07
N ALA A 222 18.02 11.35 -1.77
CA ALA A 222 18.37 12.67 -1.23
C ALA A 222 19.76 13.14 -1.69
N GLN A 223 20.74 12.25 -1.71
CA GLN A 223 22.12 12.58 -2.12
C GLN A 223 22.25 12.99 -3.58
N ILE A 224 21.47 12.37 -4.47
CA ILE A 224 21.52 12.66 -5.92
C ILE A 224 20.48 13.68 -6.40
N GLY A 225 19.73 14.30 -5.46
CA GLY A 225 18.73 15.32 -5.79
C GLY A 225 17.41 14.76 -6.32
N PHE A 226 17.10 13.47 -6.12
CA PHE A 226 15.77 12.92 -6.36
C PHE A 226 14.92 13.06 -5.09
N ASN A 227 13.61 13.34 -5.25
CA ASN A 227 12.72 13.55 -4.10
C ASN A 227 12.59 12.29 -3.22
N PRO A 228 13.02 12.32 -1.94
CA PRO A 228 12.94 11.17 -1.04
C PRO A 228 11.51 10.68 -0.78
N ALA A 229 10.53 11.59 -0.81
CA ALA A 229 9.12 11.25 -0.61
C ALA A 229 8.59 10.43 -1.81
N SER A 230 8.90 10.87 -3.03
CA SER A 230 8.59 10.11 -4.25
C SER A 230 9.27 8.73 -4.24
N MET A 231 10.52 8.64 -3.77
CA MET A 231 11.22 7.36 -3.64
C MET A 231 10.54 6.43 -2.62
N ALA A 232 10.12 6.94 -1.47
CA ALA A 232 9.41 6.14 -0.47
C ALA A 232 8.09 5.57 -1.00
N ILE A 233 7.29 6.39 -1.72
CA ILE A 233 6.04 5.96 -2.33
C ILE A 233 6.31 4.90 -3.42
N LEU A 234 7.33 5.11 -4.25
CA LEU A 234 7.75 4.16 -5.28
C LEU A 234 8.07 2.80 -4.67
N ILE A 235 8.89 2.76 -3.62
CA ILE A 235 9.28 1.51 -2.94
C ILE A 235 8.05 0.82 -2.35
N GLY A 236 7.18 1.58 -1.65
CA GLY A 236 5.95 1.05 -1.10
C GLY A 236 5.04 0.42 -2.16
N ASN A 237 4.87 1.08 -3.30
CA ASN A 237 4.09 0.58 -4.42
C ASN A 237 4.72 -0.66 -5.08
N MET A 238 6.05 -0.69 -5.21
CA MET A 238 6.77 -1.79 -5.86
C MET A 238 6.93 -3.03 -4.97
N ALA A 239 6.69 -2.93 -3.67
CA ALA A 239 6.85 -4.04 -2.73
C ALA A 239 5.73 -5.11 -2.84
N VAL A 240 5.38 -5.49 -4.07
CA VAL A 240 4.36 -6.50 -4.40
C VAL A 240 4.95 -7.52 -5.36
N GLY A 241 5.09 -8.76 -4.90
CA GLY A 241 5.54 -9.86 -5.75
C GLY A 241 4.41 -10.37 -6.64
N LEU A 242 4.66 -10.44 -7.95
CA LEU A 242 3.65 -10.79 -8.95
C LEU A 242 4.00 -12.05 -9.77
N ILE A 243 5.23 -12.55 -9.68
CA ILE A 243 5.73 -13.61 -10.57
C ILE A 243 5.44 -15.00 -9.99
N PHE A 244 5.64 -15.18 -8.67
CA PHE A 244 5.54 -16.49 -8.04
C PHE A 244 4.40 -16.58 -7.02
N PRO A 245 3.81 -17.78 -6.83
CA PRO A 245 2.75 -17.98 -5.83
C PRO A 245 3.19 -17.62 -4.40
N TRP A 246 4.44 -17.89 -4.07
CA TRP A 246 5.00 -17.61 -2.73
C TRP A 246 5.40 -16.16 -2.50
N ALA A 247 5.32 -15.31 -3.52
CA ALA A 247 5.73 -13.91 -3.44
C ALA A 247 4.82 -13.06 -2.52
N GLY A 248 3.59 -13.50 -2.27
CA GLY A 248 2.67 -12.80 -1.39
C GLY A 248 1.40 -13.62 -1.11
N ALA A 249 0.67 -13.22 -0.07
CA ALA A 249 -0.55 -13.92 0.33
C ALA A 249 -1.63 -13.92 -0.77
N THR A 250 -1.77 -12.81 -1.49
CA THR A 250 -2.73 -12.70 -2.63
C THR A 250 -2.37 -13.64 -3.77
N SER A 251 -1.08 -13.72 -4.13
CA SER A 251 -0.57 -14.62 -5.15
C SER A 251 -0.75 -16.09 -4.75
N ALA A 252 -0.45 -16.40 -3.48
CA ALA A 252 -0.64 -17.75 -2.94
C ALA A 252 -2.11 -18.17 -2.94
N THR A 253 -3.02 -17.29 -2.54
CA THR A 253 -4.47 -17.58 -2.54
C THR A 253 -5.00 -17.80 -3.94
N ALA A 254 -4.62 -16.95 -4.90
CA ALA A 254 -5.03 -17.09 -6.29
C ALA A 254 -4.53 -18.41 -6.91
N PHE A 255 -3.29 -18.81 -6.60
CA PHE A 255 -2.74 -20.08 -7.07
C PHE A 255 -3.39 -21.29 -6.39
N ALA A 256 -3.67 -21.20 -5.09
CA ALA A 256 -4.32 -22.27 -4.31
C ALA A 256 -5.76 -22.54 -4.76
N ALA A 257 -6.43 -21.56 -5.37
CA ALA A 257 -7.76 -21.78 -6.00
C ALA A 257 -7.74 -22.81 -7.14
N GLY A 258 -6.54 -23.09 -7.71
CA GLY A 258 -6.35 -24.19 -8.68
C GLY A 258 -6.65 -23.85 -10.13
N ASP A 259 -7.15 -22.63 -10.40
CA ASP A 259 -7.55 -22.20 -11.75
C ASP A 259 -6.38 -21.63 -12.57
N VAL A 260 -5.24 -21.35 -11.91
CA VAL A 260 -4.06 -20.76 -12.55
C VAL A 260 -2.89 -21.72 -12.56
N ARG A 261 -2.34 -22.00 -13.75
CA ARG A 261 -1.15 -22.85 -13.90
C ARG A 261 0.12 -22.03 -13.60
N MET A 262 1.15 -22.71 -13.07
CA MET A 262 2.44 -22.09 -12.72
C MET A 262 3.11 -21.38 -13.91
N ASP A 263 3.11 -22.02 -15.08
CA ASP A 263 3.69 -21.45 -16.30
C ASP A 263 2.98 -20.18 -16.77
N GLN A 264 1.66 -20.14 -16.65
CA GLN A 264 0.85 -18.95 -16.94
C GLN A 264 1.13 -17.82 -15.94
N MET A 265 1.19 -18.15 -14.65
CA MET A 265 1.47 -17.19 -13.59
C MET A 265 2.85 -16.55 -13.78
N ILE A 266 3.89 -17.33 -14.03
CA ILE A 266 5.24 -16.83 -14.27
C ILE A 266 5.28 -15.94 -15.53
N ARG A 267 4.69 -16.41 -16.64
CA ARG A 267 4.71 -15.66 -17.90
C ARG A 267 3.99 -14.33 -17.80
N ILE A 268 2.77 -14.33 -17.26
CA ILE A 268 1.96 -13.11 -17.10
C ILE A 268 2.59 -12.20 -16.04
N GLY A 269 2.97 -12.78 -14.89
CA GLY A 269 3.59 -12.06 -13.79
C GLY A 269 4.88 -11.36 -14.20
N LEU A 270 5.72 -11.97 -15.04
CA LEU A 270 6.94 -11.34 -15.55
C LEU A 270 6.63 -10.12 -16.43
N ILE A 271 5.69 -10.27 -17.38
CA ILE A 271 5.27 -9.18 -18.26
C ILE A 271 4.68 -8.02 -17.44
N VAL A 272 3.78 -8.35 -16.52
CA VAL A 272 3.16 -7.34 -15.64
C VAL A 272 4.20 -6.68 -14.75
N SER A 273 5.17 -7.42 -14.20
CA SER A 273 6.24 -6.85 -13.37
C SER A 273 7.11 -5.87 -14.15
N ILE A 274 7.47 -6.18 -15.40
CA ILE A 274 8.24 -5.26 -16.25
C ILE A 274 7.44 -3.97 -16.51
N LEU A 275 6.16 -4.10 -16.87
CA LEU A 275 5.29 -2.95 -17.08
C LEU A 275 5.13 -2.14 -15.78
N PHE A 276 5.00 -2.81 -14.65
CA PHE A 276 4.89 -2.18 -13.35
C PHE A 276 6.15 -1.36 -13.01
N ILE A 277 7.33 -1.92 -13.22
CA ILE A 277 8.62 -1.24 -13.03
C ILE A 277 8.68 0.03 -13.90
N VAL A 278 8.44 -0.11 -15.20
CA VAL A 278 8.55 1.02 -16.14
C VAL A 278 7.53 2.10 -15.83
N ILE A 279 6.27 1.74 -15.68
CA ILE A 279 5.18 2.70 -15.43
C ILE A 279 5.39 3.43 -14.10
N THR A 280 5.67 2.68 -13.04
CA THR A 280 5.84 3.27 -11.70
C THR A 280 7.05 4.19 -11.65
N ALA A 281 8.21 3.74 -12.14
CA ALA A 281 9.41 4.57 -12.18
C ALA A 281 9.22 5.84 -13.02
N THR A 282 8.59 5.73 -14.19
CA THR A 282 8.33 6.87 -15.08
C THR A 282 7.40 7.90 -14.43
N ILE A 283 6.29 7.45 -13.83
CA ILE A 283 5.33 8.36 -13.18
C ILE A 283 5.98 9.03 -11.98
N HIS A 284 6.74 8.30 -11.15
CA HIS A 284 7.44 8.88 -10.02
C HIS A 284 8.54 9.86 -10.43
N LEU A 285 9.21 9.62 -11.56
CA LEU A 285 10.17 10.56 -12.11
C LEU A 285 9.49 11.87 -12.56
N LEU A 286 8.34 11.77 -13.22
CA LEU A 286 7.59 12.93 -13.71
C LEU A 286 6.95 13.73 -12.57
N LEU A 287 6.46 13.07 -11.53
CA LEU A 287 5.78 13.69 -10.40
C LEU A 287 6.71 14.09 -9.25
N ALA A 288 7.97 13.64 -9.24
CA ALA A 288 8.92 13.94 -8.17
C ALA A 288 9.06 15.45 -7.84
N PRO A 289 9.00 16.37 -8.81
CA PRO A 289 9.05 17.81 -8.52
C PRO A 289 7.80 18.35 -7.83
N ALA A 290 6.66 17.65 -7.93
CA ALA A 290 5.36 18.10 -7.42
C ALA A 290 5.00 17.50 -6.04
N ILE A 291 5.76 16.50 -5.58
CA ILE A 291 5.63 15.85 -4.27
C ILE A 291 6.64 16.45 -3.31
#